data_7a24d5ae2bad39bcce1c4bfd43cb937b
#
_entry.id   7a24d5ae2bad39bcce1c4bfd43cb937b
#
_cell.length_a   1.000
_cell.length_b   1.000
_cell.length_c   1.000
_cell.angle_alpha   90.00
_cell.angle_beta   90.00
_cell.angle_gamma   90.00
#
_symmetry.space_group_name_H-M   'P 1'
#
loop_
_entity.id
_entity.type
_entity.pdbx_description
1 polymer ?
#
loop_
_entity_poly.entity_id
_entity_poly.type
_entity_poly.pdbx_seq_one_letter_code
_entity_poly.pdbx_strand_id
1 'polypeptide(L)'
;PLVVAYAIAGTIRFDIEKDALGHDAAGKPITLKDLWPSDEEIDAIVKAAVKPEQFRKVYIPMFAARDDQGAKASPLYDWRPMSTYIRRPPYWEGALAGERTLEGMRPLAVLGDNITTDHLSPSNAIVLDSAAGEYLAKMGLPEEDFNSYATHRGDHLTAQRATFANPTLANEMAVVDGKVKKGSLARVEPDGKVMRMWEAIETYMERKQPLII
;
A
#
# COMPACT_ATOMS: atom_id res chain seq x y z
N PRO A 1 4.34 -17.78 18.45
CA PRO A 1 4.70 -18.34 19.78
C PRO A 1 5.70 -17.49 20.52
N LEU A 2 6.89 -17.13 19.96
CA LEU A 2 7.90 -16.30 20.65
C LEU A 2 7.38 -14.92 21.07
N VAL A 3 6.48 -14.30 20.29
CA VAL A 3 5.85 -13.02 20.66
C VAL A 3 5.11 -13.13 22.00
N VAL A 4 4.43 -14.25 22.24
CA VAL A 4 3.73 -14.50 23.51
C VAL A 4 4.73 -14.64 24.66
N ALA A 5 5.83 -15.35 24.45
CA ALA A 5 6.88 -15.50 25.46
C ALA A 5 7.52 -14.15 25.84
N TYR A 6 7.86 -13.31 24.86
CA TYR A 6 8.37 -11.97 25.09
C TYR A 6 7.33 -11.04 25.75
N ALA A 7 6.05 -11.21 25.45
CA ALA A 7 4.98 -10.48 26.11
C ALA A 7 4.87 -10.87 27.60
N ILE A 8 5.05 -12.15 27.93
CA ILE A 8 5.09 -12.64 29.31
C ILE A 8 6.32 -12.08 30.04
N ALA A 9 7.50 -12.11 29.39
CA ALA A 9 8.72 -11.55 29.94
C ALA A 9 8.66 -10.02 30.17
N GLY A 10 7.80 -9.31 29.43
CA GLY A 10 7.64 -7.85 29.53
C GLY A 10 8.81 -7.03 28.99
N THR A 11 9.80 -7.65 28.37
CA THR A 11 11.00 -7.01 27.82
C THR A 11 11.60 -7.82 26.69
N ILE A 12 12.24 -7.15 25.73
CA ILE A 12 13.06 -7.78 24.68
C ILE A 12 14.55 -7.88 25.09
N ARG A 13 14.95 -7.25 26.20
CA ARG A 13 16.31 -7.36 26.78
C ARG A 13 16.39 -8.58 27.67
N PHE A 14 16.39 -9.76 27.04
CA PHE A 14 16.16 -11.02 27.71
C PHE A 14 16.65 -12.16 26.81
N ASP A 15 17.47 -13.07 27.38
CA ASP A 15 17.88 -14.28 26.68
C ASP A 15 16.79 -15.35 26.85
N ILE A 16 15.93 -15.47 25.82
CA ILE A 16 14.75 -16.33 25.88
C ILE A 16 15.08 -17.83 26.04
N GLU A 17 16.30 -18.23 25.71
CA GLU A 17 16.74 -19.62 25.85
C GLU A 17 17.26 -19.95 27.25
N LYS A 18 17.70 -18.92 28.02
CA LYS A 18 18.39 -19.10 29.31
C LYS A 18 17.69 -18.46 30.47
N ASP A 19 17.09 -17.28 30.26
CA ASP A 19 16.52 -16.50 31.36
C ASP A 19 15.12 -17.03 31.73
N ALA A 20 14.77 -16.87 33.01
CA ALA A 20 13.45 -17.23 33.49
C ALA A 20 12.41 -16.20 33.05
N LEU A 21 11.32 -16.68 32.46
CA LEU A 21 10.16 -15.85 32.06
C LEU A 21 9.39 -15.31 33.29
N GLY A 22 9.51 -15.98 34.38
CA GLY A 22 8.87 -15.67 35.64
C GLY A 22 9.15 -16.75 36.67
N HIS A 23 8.39 -16.73 37.76
CA HIS A 23 8.49 -17.77 38.84
C HIS A 23 7.07 -18.28 39.16
N ASP A 24 6.98 -19.55 39.49
CA ASP A 24 5.74 -20.13 39.99
C ASP A 24 5.41 -19.68 41.42
N ALA A 25 4.28 -20.15 41.96
CA ALA A 25 3.86 -19.81 43.32
C ALA A 25 4.83 -20.33 44.42
N ALA A 26 5.70 -21.25 44.09
CA ALA A 26 6.74 -21.78 45.01
C ALA A 26 8.09 -21.07 44.83
N GLY A 27 8.17 -20.07 43.92
CA GLY A 27 9.39 -19.33 43.62
C GLY A 27 10.35 -20.04 42.67
N LYS A 28 9.94 -21.14 42.04
CA LYS A 28 10.74 -21.86 41.04
C LYS A 28 10.73 -21.08 39.71
N PRO A 29 11.89 -20.89 39.06
CA PRO A 29 11.94 -20.21 37.77
C PRO A 29 11.21 -21.03 36.69
N ILE A 30 10.45 -20.32 35.88
CA ILE A 30 9.75 -20.86 34.67
C ILE A 30 10.49 -20.35 33.45
N THR A 31 10.96 -21.24 32.62
CA THR A 31 11.68 -20.95 31.37
C THR A 31 10.77 -21.16 30.16
N LEU A 32 11.24 -20.76 28.96
CA LEU A 32 10.53 -21.03 27.71
C LEU A 32 10.24 -22.53 27.54
N LYS A 33 11.17 -23.39 27.92
CA LYS A 33 11.04 -24.85 27.82
C LYS A 33 9.87 -25.42 28.64
N ASP A 34 9.56 -24.79 29.77
CA ASP A 34 8.43 -25.20 30.62
C ASP A 34 7.06 -24.80 30.02
N LEU A 35 7.04 -23.79 29.13
CA LEU A 35 5.84 -23.28 28.48
C LEU A 35 5.68 -23.81 27.04
N TRP A 36 6.72 -24.34 26.43
CA TRP A 36 6.68 -24.78 25.06
C TRP A 36 5.99 -26.14 24.96
N PRO A 37 4.91 -26.25 24.14
CA PRO A 37 4.22 -27.52 23.99
C PRO A 37 5.12 -28.54 23.28
N SER A 38 4.96 -29.82 23.61
CA SER A 38 5.64 -30.89 22.89
C SER A 38 5.07 -31.07 21.49
N ASP A 39 5.83 -31.72 20.59
CA ASP A 39 5.37 -31.99 19.23
C ASP A 39 4.15 -32.92 19.25
N GLU A 40 4.07 -33.85 20.20
CA GLU A 40 2.92 -34.74 20.38
C GLU A 40 1.66 -33.99 20.80
N GLU A 41 1.78 -32.95 21.66
CA GLU A 41 0.66 -32.09 22.04
C GLU A 41 0.19 -31.27 20.86
N ILE A 42 1.12 -30.72 20.07
CA ILE A 42 0.81 -29.96 18.86
C ILE A 42 0.09 -30.85 17.86
N ASP A 43 0.63 -32.01 17.57
CA ASP A 43 0.06 -32.98 16.61
C ASP A 43 -1.34 -33.45 17.03
N ALA A 44 -1.53 -33.71 18.33
CA ALA A 44 -2.86 -34.08 18.85
C ALA A 44 -3.89 -32.95 18.62
N ILE A 45 -3.52 -31.71 18.90
CA ILE A 45 -4.39 -30.54 18.68
C ILE A 45 -4.66 -30.34 17.19
N VAL A 46 -3.64 -30.39 16.34
CA VAL A 46 -3.78 -30.23 14.89
C VAL A 46 -4.71 -31.31 14.33
N LYS A 47 -4.52 -32.59 14.71
CA LYS A 47 -5.37 -33.70 14.30
C LYS A 47 -6.81 -33.56 14.77
N ALA A 48 -7.01 -32.99 15.95
CA ALA A 48 -8.34 -32.73 16.51
C ALA A 48 -9.02 -31.50 15.87
N ALA A 49 -8.27 -30.44 15.59
CA ALA A 49 -8.79 -29.16 15.14
C ALA A 49 -8.94 -29.05 13.61
N VAL A 50 -7.98 -29.56 12.84
CA VAL A 50 -8.01 -29.46 11.37
C VAL A 50 -8.85 -30.58 10.78
N LYS A 51 -10.03 -30.23 10.25
CA LYS A 51 -11.00 -31.20 9.69
C LYS A 51 -11.27 -30.90 8.21
N PRO A 52 -11.46 -31.93 7.38
CA PRO A 52 -11.80 -31.75 5.96
C PRO A 52 -13.08 -30.92 5.73
N GLU A 53 -14.02 -30.96 6.67
CA GLU A 53 -15.26 -30.19 6.60
C GLU A 53 -15.04 -28.69 6.61
N GLN A 54 -14.01 -28.23 7.32
CA GLN A 54 -13.64 -26.79 7.34
C GLN A 54 -13.20 -26.32 5.96
N PHE A 55 -12.39 -27.11 5.27
CA PHE A 55 -11.97 -26.83 3.89
C PHE A 55 -13.15 -26.86 2.94
N ARG A 56 -14.01 -27.87 3.02
CA ARG A 56 -15.22 -27.97 2.18
C ARG A 56 -16.14 -26.78 2.39
N LYS A 57 -16.34 -26.35 3.64
CA LYS A 57 -17.19 -25.21 3.98
C LYS A 57 -16.71 -23.88 3.35
N VAL A 58 -15.39 -23.72 3.26
CA VAL A 58 -14.77 -22.49 2.71
C VAL A 58 -14.63 -22.59 1.18
N TYR A 59 -14.04 -23.67 0.68
CA TYR A 59 -13.61 -23.74 -0.71
C TYR A 59 -14.72 -24.14 -1.69
N ILE A 60 -15.68 -25.01 -1.28
CA ILE A 60 -16.76 -25.41 -2.18
C ILE A 60 -17.60 -24.20 -2.63
N PRO A 61 -18.10 -23.31 -1.75
CA PRO A 61 -18.82 -22.12 -2.17
C PRO A 61 -17.95 -21.16 -3.00
N MET A 62 -16.67 -21.03 -2.66
CA MET A 62 -15.74 -20.16 -3.36
C MET A 62 -15.50 -20.61 -4.81
N PHE A 63 -15.43 -21.90 -5.05
CA PHE A 63 -15.28 -22.45 -6.42
C PHE A 63 -16.61 -22.50 -7.17
N ALA A 64 -17.72 -22.82 -6.50
CA ALA A 64 -19.05 -22.83 -7.11
C ALA A 64 -19.44 -21.44 -7.61
N ALA A 65 -19.07 -20.37 -6.90
CA ALA A 65 -19.30 -18.99 -7.34
C ALA A 65 -18.53 -18.59 -8.62
N ARG A 66 -17.54 -19.39 -9.05
CA ARG A 66 -16.79 -19.16 -10.28
C ARG A 66 -17.42 -19.78 -11.53
N ASP A 67 -18.18 -20.84 -11.35
CA ASP A 67 -18.70 -21.62 -12.50
C ASP A 67 -19.95 -21.00 -13.13
N ASP A 68 -20.65 -20.09 -12.45
CA ASP A 68 -21.95 -19.68 -12.89
C ASP A 68 -22.02 -18.22 -13.43
N GLN A 69 -20.92 -17.50 -13.43
CA GLN A 69 -20.93 -16.08 -13.81
C GLN A 69 -21.03 -15.82 -15.30
N GLY A 70 -21.30 -16.84 -16.12
CA GLY A 70 -21.60 -16.66 -17.54
C GLY A 70 -20.59 -15.76 -18.26
N ALA A 71 -19.34 -15.76 -17.82
CA ALA A 71 -18.29 -15.00 -18.47
C ALA A 71 -18.23 -15.50 -19.91
N LYS A 72 -18.74 -14.70 -20.84
CA LYS A 72 -18.59 -14.97 -22.27
C LYS A 72 -17.13 -15.26 -22.50
N ALA A 73 -16.82 -16.44 -23.01
CA ALA A 73 -15.46 -16.79 -23.39
C ALA A 73 -15.00 -15.76 -24.43
N SER A 74 -14.21 -14.81 -24.00
CA SER A 74 -13.61 -13.79 -24.84
C SER A 74 -12.09 -13.83 -24.63
N PRO A 75 -11.29 -13.81 -25.69
CA PRO A 75 -9.85 -13.70 -25.58
C PRO A 75 -9.41 -12.30 -25.07
N LEU A 76 -10.33 -11.36 -25.04
CA LEU A 76 -10.07 -9.99 -24.62
C LEU A 76 -10.77 -9.70 -23.29
N TYR A 77 -10.06 -8.98 -22.42
CA TYR A 77 -10.62 -8.50 -21.16
C TYR A 77 -11.70 -7.44 -21.42
N ASP A 78 -12.84 -7.55 -20.75
CA ASP A 78 -13.91 -6.56 -20.78
C ASP A 78 -13.59 -5.40 -19.84
N TRP A 79 -13.00 -4.35 -20.38
CA TRP A 79 -12.59 -3.17 -19.63
C TRP A 79 -13.80 -2.37 -19.14
N ARG A 80 -13.87 -2.16 -17.82
CA ARG A 80 -14.91 -1.37 -17.17
C ARG A 80 -14.40 0.02 -16.82
N PRO A 81 -14.84 1.09 -17.51
CA PRO A 81 -14.32 2.44 -17.29
C PRO A 81 -14.48 2.98 -15.87
N MET A 82 -15.49 2.50 -15.13
CA MET A 82 -15.78 2.92 -13.77
C MET A 82 -15.13 2.06 -12.70
N SER A 83 -14.34 1.04 -13.05
CA SER A 83 -13.64 0.21 -12.08
C SER A 83 -12.58 1.03 -11.33
N THR A 84 -12.54 0.92 -10.00
CA THR A 84 -11.47 1.46 -9.16
C THR A 84 -10.39 0.41 -8.84
N TYR A 85 -10.55 -0.81 -9.37
CA TYR A 85 -9.62 -1.91 -9.18
C TYR A 85 -8.68 -2.09 -10.38
N ILE A 86 -9.24 -2.08 -11.62
CA ILE A 86 -8.47 -2.20 -12.85
C ILE A 86 -9.13 -1.42 -13.98
N ARG A 87 -8.35 -0.61 -14.69
CA ARG A 87 -8.77 0.18 -15.84
C ARG A 87 -7.84 -0.01 -17.02
N ARG A 88 -8.38 0.20 -18.23
CA ARG A 88 -7.55 0.32 -19.42
C ARG A 88 -6.64 1.55 -19.27
N PRO A 89 -5.32 1.37 -19.31
CA PRO A 89 -4.40 2.49 -19.15
C PRO A 89 -4.36 3.36 -20.42
N PRO A 90 -4.30 4.70 -20.29
CA PRO A 90 -4.33 5.62 -21.44
C PRO A 90 -3.01 5.69 -22.22
N TYR A 91 -1.92 5.16 -21.65
CA TYR A 91 -0.60 5.26 -22.27
C TYR A 91 -0.38 4.36 -23.48
N TRP A 92 -1.28 3.40 -23.75
CA TRP A 92 -1.25 2.60 -24.96
C TRP A 92 -1.37 3.46 -26.22
N GLU A 93 -2.37 4.33 -26.24
CA GLU A 93 -2.58 5.25 -27.35
C GLU A 93 -1.43 6.24 -27.47
N GLY A 94 -0.89 6.73 -26.34
CA GLY A 94 0.27 7.60 -26.32
C GLY A 94 1.55 6.94 -26.85
N ALA A 95 1.76 5.66 -26.55
CA ALA A 95 2.90 4.90 -27.05
C ALA A 95 2.81 4.65 -28.56
N LEU A 96 1.59 4.45 -29.08
CA LEU A 96 1.36 4.25 -30.52
C LEU A 96 1.40 5.55 -31.32
N ALA A 97 1.27 6.71 -30.68
CA ALA A 97 1.26 8.02 -31.34
C ALA A 97 2.67 8.51 -31.79
N GLY A 98 3.73 7.77 -31.47
CA GLY A 98 5.11 8.10 -31.85
C GLY A 98 5.93 8.78 -30.76
N GLU A 99 7.15 9.18 -31.11
CA GLU A 99 8.10 9.80 -30.20
C GLU A 99 7.62 11.18 -29.72
N ARG A 100 7.83 11.45 -28.43
CA ARG A 100 7.63 12.77 -27.84
C ARG A 100 8.97 13.49 -27.75
N THR A 101 9.02 14.73 -28.18
CA THR A 101 10.16 15.61 -27.92
C THR A 101 10.22 15.96 -26.44
N LEU A 102 11.40 15.83 -25.84
CA LEU A 102 11.65 16.20 -24.44
C LEU A 102 12.14 17.66 -24.38
N GLU A 103 11.30 18.58 -24.86
CA GLU A 103 11.64 20.01 -24.94
C GLU A 103 10.73 20.84 -24.03
N GLY A 104 11.25 21.94 -23.50
CA GLY A 104 10.48 22.89 -22.70
C GLY A 104 9.90 22.31 -21.41
N MET A 105 10.48 21.23 -20.88
CA MET A 105 10.03 20.59 -19.66
C MET A 105 10.32 21.47 -18.43
N ARG A 106 9.40 21.42 -17.46
CA ARG A 106 9.60 22.06 -16.16
C ARG A 106 9.85 21.01 -15.09
N PRO A 107 10.73 21.27 -14.10
CA PRO A 107 10.91 20.36 -12.99
C PRO A 107 9.66 20.37 -12.10
N LEU A 108 9.13 19.18 -11.81
CA LEU A 108 8.08 18.96 -10.83
C LEU A 108 8.70 18.74 -9.44
N ALA A 109 9.81 18.01 -9.41
CA ALA A 109 10.52 17.71 -8.19
C ALA A 109 12.02 17.62 -8.43
N VAL A 110 12.78 18.07 -7.44
CA VAL A 110 14.20 17.82 -7.28
C VAL A 110 14.37 17.06 -5.96
N LEU A 111 14.82 15.83 -6.06
CA LEU A 111 14.87 14.90 -4.93
C LEU A 111 16.32 14.60 -4.60
N GLY A 112 16.64 14.53 -3.30
CA GLY A 112 17.96 14.16 -2.82
C GLY A 112 18.22 12.65 -2.89
N ASP A 113 19.26 12.21 -2.22
CA ASP A 113 19.66 10.81 -2.14
C ASP A 113 18.67 9.95 -1.33
N ASN A 114 18.80 8.63 -1.43
CA ASN A 114 18.02 7.63 -0.71
C ASN A 114 16.50 7.64 -1.04
N ILE A 115 16.13 8.03 -2.24
CA ILE A 115 14.77 7.86 -2.75
C ILE A 115 14.56 6.40 -3.13
N THR A 116 13.46 5.82 -2.64
CA THR A 116 13.06 4.44 -2.90
C THR A 116 11.73 4.39 -3.64
N THR A 117 11.33 3.19 -4.07
CA THR A 117 10.02 2.96 -4.69
C THR A 117 8.86 3.36 -3.78
N ASP A 118 9.02 3.30 -2.45
CA ASP A 118 7.98 3.72 -1.50
C ASP A 118 7.74 5.23 -1.48
N HIS A 119 8.74 6.03 -1.87
CA HIS A 119 8.55 7.46 -2.07
C HIS A 119 7.78 7.76 -3.35
N LEU A 120 8.03 6.99 -4.41
CA LEU A 120 7.46 7.19 -5.73
C LEU A 120 6.05 6.60 -5.85
N SER A 121 5.85 5.40 -5.31
CA SER A 121 4.61 4.62 -5.41
C SER A 121 4.36 3.89 -4.10
N PRO A 122 3.77 4.54 -3.10
CA PRO A 122 3.50 3.93 -1.80
C PRO A 122 2.54 2.74 -1.93
N SER A 123 2.66 1.79 -1.00
CA SER A 123 1.80 0.60 -0.93
C SER A 123 0.94 0.54 0.34
N ASN A 124 1.08 1.52 1.23
CA ASN A 124 0.35 1.63 2.49
C ASN A 124 -1.15 1.93 2.29
N ALA A 125 -1.89 2.03 3.40
CA ALA A 125 -3.30 2.38 3.40
C ALA A 125 -3.57 3.74 2.75
N ILE A 126 -4.68 3.83 2.04
CA ILE A 126 -5.19 5.10 1.48
C ILE A 126 -6.02 5.79 2.55
N VAL A 127 -5.67 7.02 2.88
CA VAL A 127 -6.41 7.84 3.85
C VAL A 127 -7.34 8.82 3.14
N LEU A 128 -8.46 9.15 3.78
CA LEU A 128 -9.52 9.96 3.19
C LEU A 128 -9.05 11.35 2.72
N ASP A 129 -8.16 11.99 3.47
CA ASP A 129 -7.59 13.31 3.17
C ASP A 129 -6.43 13.31 2.16
N SER A 130 -6.19 12.16 1.51
CA SER A 130 -5.24 12.05 0.40
C SER A 130 -5.92 12.31 -0.95
N ALA A 131 -5.15 12.72 -1.95
CA ALA A 131 -5.66 12.90 -3.32
C ALA A 131 -6.33 11.62 -3.88
N ALA A 132 -5.81 10.45 -3.53
CA ALA A 132 -6.41 9.17 -3.91
C ALA A 132 -7.69 8.88 -3.13
N GLY A 133 -7.70 9.16 -1.81
CA GLY A 133 -8.90 8.98 -0.97
C GLY A 133 -10.06 9.87 -1.43
N GLU A 134 -9.78 11.15 -1.68
CA GLU A 134 -10.76 12.09 -2.23
C GLU A 134 -11.34 11.61 -3.57
N TYR A 135 -10.48 11.04 -4.42
CA TYR A 135 -10.91 10.46 -5.69
C TYR A 135 -11.80 9.22 -5.49
N LEU A 136 -11.40 8.27 -4.64
CA LEU A 136 -12.17 7.06 -4.37
C LEU A 136 -13.53 7.39 -3.74
N ALA A 137 -13.59 8.36 -2.82
CA ALA A 137 -14.85 8.85 -2.26
C ALA A 137 -15.77 9.45 -3.34
N LYS A 138 -15.22 10.24 -4.29
CA LYS A 138 -15.98 10.74 -5.45
C LYS A 138 -16.50 9.63 -6.37
N MET A 139 -15.79 8.50 -6.42
CA MET A 139 -16.22 7.32 -7.16
C MET A 139 -17.29 6.52 -6.41
N GLY A 140 -17.65 6.92 -5.19
CA GLY A 140 -18.68 6.28 -4.37
C GLY A 140 -18.17 5.12 -3.53
N LEU A 141 -16.87 4.96 -3.36
CA LEU A 141 -16.29 3.95 -2.47
C LEU A 141 -16.37 4.45 -1.02
N PRO A 142 -16.89 3.68 -0.06
CA PRO A 142 -16.82 4.01 1.35
C PRO A 142 -15.37 3.89 1.86
N GLU A 143 -15.02 4.64 2.90
CA GLU A 143 -13.64 4.72 3.42
C GLU A 143 -13.09 3.36 3.88
N GLU A 144 -13.95 2.52 4.47
CA GLU A 144 -13.60 1.17 4.90
C GLU A 144 -13.15 0.25 3.75
N ASP A 145 -13.53 0.57 2.51
CA ASP A 145 -13.18 -0.19 1.31
C ASP A 145 -11.99 0.39 0.55
N PHE A 146 -11.39 1.50 1.01
CA PHE A 146 -10.23 2.10 0.34
C PHE A 146 -9.02 1.17 0.32
N ASN A 147 -8.87 0.35 1.35
CA ASN A 147 -7.74 -0.57 1.48
C ASN A 147 -6.38 0.14 1.33
N SER A 148 -5.54 -0.36 0.47
CA SER A 148 -4.19 0.17 0.24
C SER A 148 -3.96 0.56 -1.22
N TYR A 149 -2.95 1.37 -1.46
CA TYR A 149 -2.49 1.69 -2.82
C TYR A 149 -2.14 0.45 -3.64
N ALA A 150 -1.65 -0.60 -2.99
CA ALA A 150 -1.36 -1.87 -3.64
C ALA A 150 -2.62 -2.54 -4.21
N THR A 151 -3.77 -2.39 -3.55
CA THR A 151 -5.05 -2.94 -4.02
C THR A 151 -5.54 -2.25 -5.30
N HIS A 152 -5.27 -0.95 -5.45
CA HIS A 152 -5.74 -0.13 -6.57
C HIS A 152 -4.70 0.14 -7.66
N ARG A 153 -3.55 -0.55 -7.65
CA ARG A 153 -2.49 -0.28 -8.65
C ARG A 153 -2.87 -0.60 -10.09
N GLY A 154 -3.95 -1.34 -10.32
CA GLY A 154 -4.56 -1.55 -11.64
C GLY A 154 -5.48 -0.41 -12.10
N ASP A 155 -5.83 0.53 -11.21
CA ASP A 155 -6.52 1.77 -11.53
C ASP A 155 -5.50 2.91 -11.67
N HIS A 156 -5.19 3.30 -12.91
CA HIS A 156 -4.22 4.35 -13.17
C HIS A 156 -4.63 5.71 -12.58
N LEU A 157 -5.92 5.97 -12.37
CA LEU A 157 -6.40 7.22 -11.76
C LEU A 157 -6.10 7.28 -10.26
N THR A 158 -6.16 6.15 -9.56
CA THR A 158 -5.67 6.06 -8.18
C THR A 158 -4.14 6.08 -8.15
N ALA A 159 -3.48 5.30 -9.01
CA ALA A 159 -2.03 5.19 -9.04
C ALA A 159 -1.33 6.52 -9.30
N GLN A 160 -1.81 7.33 -10.24
CA GLN A 160 -1.23 8.65 -10.51
C GLN A 160 -1.39 9.64 -9.36
N ARG A 161 -2.45 9.50 -8.55
CA ARG A 161 -2.66 10.29 -7.32
C ARG A 161 -1.81 9.81 -6.16
N ALA A 162 -1.39 8.55 -6.18
CA ALA A 162 -0.47 7.97 -5.23
C ALA A 162 0.99 8.38 -5.49
N THR A 163 1.31 8.78 -6.73
CA THR A 163 2.68 9.12 -7.11
C THR A 163 3.20 10.26 -6.24
N PHE A 164 4.33 10.03 -5.57
CA PHE A 164 4.95 10.93 -4.60
C PHE A 164 4.07 11.27 -3.37
N ALA A 165 3.06 10.47 -3.03
CA ALA A 165 2.18 10.74 -1.88
C ALA A 165 2.82 10.45 -0.50
N ASN A 166 4.11 10.10 -0.45
CA ASN A 166 4.80 9.79 0.80
C ASN A 166 4.98 11.04 1.67
N PRO A 167 4.53 11.03 2.95
CA PRO A 167 4.63 12.19 3.84
C PRO A 167 6.06 12.54 4.25
N THR A 168 7.03 11.65 4.05
CA THR A 168 8.45 11.90 4.36
C THR A 168 9.24 12.46 3.20
N LEU A 169 8.65 12.51 2.00
CA LEU A 169 9.28 13.06 0.80
C LEU A 169 9.75 14.50 1.04
N ALA A 170 10.97 14.80 0.64
CA ALA A 170 11.52 16.15 0.66
C ALA A 170 11.81 16.58 -0.78
N ASN A 171 10.91 17.35 -1.36
CA ASN A 171 11.14 18.00 -2.65
C ASN A 171 11.88 19.31 -2.40
N GLU A 172 13.13 19.43 -2.85
CA GLU A 172 13.98 20.61 -2.64
C GLU A 172 13.36 21.90 -3.21
N MET A 173 12.44 21.79 -4.15
CA MET A 173 11.69 22.92 -4.69
C MET A 173 10.55 23.39 -3.77
N ALA A 174 10.08 22.56 -2.84
CA ALA A 174 8.97 22.86 -1.94
C ALA A 174 9.45 23.70 -0.72
N VAL A 175 9.94 24.88 -0.96
CA VAL A 175 10.45 25.79 0.07
C VAL A 175 9.33 26.70 0.56
N VAL A 176 9.09 26.70 1.89
CA VAL A 176 8.16 27.59 2.59
C VAL A 176 8.92 28.19 3.76
N ASP A 177 8.87 29.52 3.91
CA ASP A 177 9.60 30.28 4.95
C ASP A 177 11.10 29.96 4.99
N GLY A 178 11.72 29.82 3.81
CA GLY A 178 13.15 29.53 3.65
C GLY A 178 13.57 28.09 4.00
N LYS A 179 12.63 27.17 4.23
CA LYS A 179 12.92 25.78 4.57
C LYS A 179 12.19 24.83 3.65
N VAL A 180 12.87 23.76 3.25
CA VAL A 180 12.25 22.65 2.53
C VAL A 180 11.20 21.97 3.44
N LYS A 181 9.97 21.89 2.97
CA LYS A 181 8.88 21.18 3.67
C LYS A 181 8.82 19.75 3.22
N LYS A 182 8.71 18.83 4.20
CA LYS A 182 8.43 17.42 3.93
C LYS A 182 6.96 17.22 3.60
N GLY A 183 6.68 16.17 2.84
CA GLY A 183 5.35 15.78 2.40
C GLY A 183 5.27 15.69 0.88
N SER A 184 4.11 15.33 0.39
CA SER A 184 3.80 15.30 -1.04
C SER A 184 3.53 16.70 -1.57
N LEU A 185 4.59 17.52 -1.68
CA LEU A 185 4.50 18.92 -2.06
C LEU A 185 5.33 19.23 -3.32
N ALA A 186 4.81 20.12 -4.15
CA ALA A 186 5.54 20.70 -5.28
C ALA A 186 5.30 22.20 -5.39
N ARG A 187 6.26 22.89 -6.02
CA ARG A 187 6.16 24.30 -6.34
C ARG A 187 5.75 24.47 -7.80
N VAL A 188 4.71 25.23 -8.04
CA VAL A 188 4.21 25.51 -9.39
C VAL A 188 4.83 26.80 -9.91
N GLU A 189 5.49 26.72 -11.04
CA GLU A 189 6.08 27.88 -11.74
C GLU A 189 5.17 28.34 -12.90
N PRO A 190 5.15 29.64 -13.21
CA PRO A 190 5.94 30.74 -12.63
C PRO A 190 5.35 31.31 -11.33
N ASP A 191 4.24 30.80 -10.85
CA ASP A 191 3.47 31.42 -9.75
C ASP A 191 4.21 31.31 -8.40
N GLY A 192 5.18 30.39 -8.29
CA GLY A 192 5.94 30.14 -7.07
C GLY A 192 5.14 29.52 -5.93
N LYS A 193 3.89 29.09 -6.19
CA LYS A 193 2.99 28.55 -5.18
C LYS A 193 3.34 27.11 -4.85
N VAL A 194 3.52 26.80 -3.56
CA VAL A 194 3.70 25.45 -3.06
C VAL A 194 2.33 24.87 -2.71
N MET A 195 2.06 23.65 -3.22
CA MET A 195 0.79 22.93 -3.03
C MET A 195 1.02 21.43 -2.99
N ARG A 196 -0.03 20.63 -2.78
CA ARG A 196 0.07 19.18 -2.87
C ARG A 196 0.58 18.77 -4.27
N MET A 197 1.42 17.75 -4.32
CA MET A 197 2.04 17.27 -5.57
C MET A 197 0.98 16.99 -6.65
N TRP A 198 -0.12 16.33 -6.28
CA TRP A 198 -1.20 16.04 -7.23
C TRP A 198 -1.85 17.29 -7.81
N GLU A 199 -2.13 18.29 -6.99
CA GLU A 199 -2.71 19.57 -7.44
C GLU A 199 -1.75 20.33 -8.37
N ALA A 200 -0.46 20.25 -8.08
CA ALA A 200 0.57 20.82 -8.96
C ALA A 200 0.60 20.10 -10.32
N ILE A 201 0.49 18.76 -10.32
CA ILE A 201 0.41 17.97 -11.55
C ILE A 201 -0.84 18.37 -12.35
N GLU A 202 -2.02 18.46 -11.73
CA GLU A 202 -3.26 18.88 -12.40
C GLU A 202 -3.10 20.28 -13.02
N THR A 203 -2.52 21.24 -12.28
CA THR A 203 -2.25 22.57 -12.78
C THR A 203 -1.36 22.57 -14.02
N TYR A 204 -0.29 21.77 -14.02
CA TYR A 204 0.58 21.67 -15.18
C TYR A 204 -0.08 20.91 -16.35
N MET A 205 -0.92 19.92 -16.07
CA MET A 205 -1.71 19.22 -17.10
C MET A 205 -2.67 20.18 -17.81
N GLU A 206 -3.39 21.03 -17.07
CA GLU A 206 -4.27 22.06 -17.62
C GLU A 206 -3.50 23.05 -18.52
N ARG A 207 -2.28 23.39 -18.12
CA ARG A 207 -1.39 24.26 -18.91
C ARG A 207 -0.71 23.52 -20.06
N LYS A 208 -0.91 22.22 -20.22
CA LYS A 208 -0.22 21.33 -21.18
C LYS A 208 1.30 21.44 -21.10
N GLN A 209 1.82 21.67 -19.91
CA GLN A 209 3.23 21.84 -19.63
C GLN A 209 3.89 20.48 -19.37
N PRO A 210 4.85 20.04 -20.18
CA PRO A 210 5.60 18.80 -19.92
C PRO A 210 6.47 18.95 -18.67
N LEU A 211 6.60 17.85 -17.91
CA LEU A 211 7.28 17.79 -16.63
C LEU A 211 8.49 16.86 -16.65
N ILE A 212 9.46 17.13 -15.78
CA ILE A 212 10.62 16.29 -15.49
C ILE A 212 10.80 16.16 -13.98
N ILE A 213 11.42 15.05 -13.55
CA ILE A 213 11.81 14.78 -12.16
C ILE A 213 13.29 14.46 -12.13
#